data_24c30a1ac7dea231f887b80b6bdf2726
#
_entry.id   24c30a1ac7dea231f887b80b6bdf2726
#
_cell.length_a   1.000
_cell.length_b   1.000
_cell.length_c   1.000
_cell.angle_alpha   90.00
_cell.angle_beta   90.00
_cell.angle_gamma   90.00
#
_symmetry.space_group_name_H-M   'P 1'
#
loop_
_entity.id
_entity.type
_entity.pdbx_description
1 polymer ?
#
loop_
_entity_poly.entity_id
_entity_poly.type
_entity_poly.pdbx_seq_one_letter_code
_entity_poly.pdbx_strand_id
1 'polypeptide(L)'
;MAKSKSRYGHGTGIPNPIDVHVGARLRRRRKLLGMNQTKLGSAIGLTFQQVQKYERGANRISASRLFDLSRVFDVPIQFFFDDMPKAVAASSPATEKRGRAKKSPSYEPDPMAERETLELVRAYYKITDPEIRRRLRELAKAIGVGASKDS
;
A
#
# COMPACT_ATOMS: atom_id res chain seq x y z
N MET A 1 -10.44 15.57 -25.46
CA MET A 1 -9.99 14.42 -24.64
C MET A 1 -11.12 14.00 -23.73
N ALA A 2 -11.76 12.88 -24.00
CA ALA A 2 -12.84 12.37 -23.16
C ALA A 2 -12.27 11.87 -21.83
N LYS A 3 -12.68 12.50 -20.71
CA LYS A 3 -12.42 11.96 -19.36
C LYS A 3 -13.16 10.64 -19.24
N SER A 4 -12.43 9.53 -19.19
CA SER A 4 -12.98 8.22 -18.83
C SER A 4 -13.64 8.35 -17.46
N LYS A 5 -14.96 8.39 -17.42
CA LYS A 5 -15.72 8.32 -16.16
C LYS A 5 -15.48 6.94 -15.57
N SER A 6 -14.89 6.89 -14.37
CA SER A 6 -14.75 5.64 -13.63
C SER A 6 -16.10 4.94 -13.53
N ARG A 7 -16.15 3.67 -13.92
CA ARG A 7 -17.35 2.85 -13.89
C ARG A 7 -17.86 2.59 -12.47
N TYR A 8 -17.01 2.82 -11.46
CA TYR A 8 -17.28 2.56 -10.06
C TYR A 8 -16.88 3.75 -9.17
N GLY A 9 -17.58 3.96 -8.08
CA GLY A 9 -17.23 4.97 -7.07
C GLY A 9 -18.25 6.07 -6.85
N HIS A 10 -17.85 7.13 -6.19
CA HIS A 10 -18.71 8.26 -5.82
C HIS A 10 -19.48 8.79 -7.05
N GLY A 11 -20.81 8.76 -7.00
CA GLY A 11 -21.71 9.27 -8.02
C GLY A 11 -22.33 8.23 -8.97
N THR A 12 -21.88 6.98 -8.98
CA THR A 12 -22.46 5.93 -9.83
C THR A 12 -23.43 5.01 -9.10
N GLY A 13 -23.49 5.08 -7.76
CA GLY A 13 -24.29 4.16 -6.94
C GLY A 13 -23.76 2.71 -6.91
N ILE A 14 -22.74 2.37 -7.72
CA ILE A 14 -22.17 1.03 -7.80
C ILE A 14 -20.90 0.99 -6.95
N PRO A 15 -20.86 0.13 -5.89
CA PRO A 15 -19.65 -0.02 -5.09
C PRO A 15 -18.47 -0.52 -5.92
N ASN A 16 -17.27 -0.01 -5.62
CA ASN A 16 -16.06 -0.52 -6.26
C ASN A 16 -15.80 -1.96 -5.78
N PRO A 17 -15.54 -2.94 -6.68
CA PRO A 17 -15.29 -4.33 -6.30
C PRO A 17 -14.15 -4.50 -5.29
N ILE A 18 -13.12 -3.65 -5.35
CA ILE A 18 -12.01 -3.66 -4.39
C ILE A 18 -12.51 -3.22 -3.00
N ASP A 19 -13.33 -2.15 -2.93
CA ASP A 19 -13.90 -1.69 -1.65
C ASP A 19 -14.82 -2.76 -1.04
N VAL A 20 -15.57 -3.50 -1.88
CA VAL A 20 -16.40 -4.64 -1.45
C VAL A 20 -15.53 -5.77 -0.87
N HIS A 21 -14.43 -6.13 -1.54
CA HIS A 21 -13.49 -7.14 -1.06
C HIS A 21 -12.89 -6.75 0.31
N VAL A 22 -12.34 -5.53 0.40
CA VAL A 22 -11.76 -4.99 1.65
C VAL A 22 -12.80 -4.96 2.76
N GLY A 23 -14.02 -4.51 2.48
CA GLY A 23 -15.13 -4.50 3.43
C GLY A 23 -15.53 -5.88 3.93
N ALA A 24 -15.54 -6.88 3.05
CA ALA A 24 -15.83 -8.26 3.42
C ALA A 24 -14.75 -8.83 4.36
N ARG A 25 -13.48 -8.54 4.12
CA ARG A 25 -12.37 -8.97 4.99
C ARG A 25 -12.42 -8.28 6.34
N LEU A 26 -12.71 -6.97 6.37
CA LEU A 26 -12.96 -6.21 7.59
C LEU A 26 -14.06 -6.88 8.43
N ARG A 27 -15.22 -7.16 7.83
CA ARG A 27 -16.35 -7.82 8.50
C ARG A 27 -15.98 -9.20 9.06
N ARG A 28 -15.26 -10.00 8.27
CA ARG A 28 -14.81 -11.34 8.69
C ARG A 28 -13.90 -11.25 9.92
N ARG A 29 -12.89 -10.39 9.90
CA ARG A 29 -11.94 -10.22 11.00
C ARG A 29 -12.63 -9.71 12.26
N ARG A 30 -13.49 -8.69 12.14
CA ARG A 30 -14.29 -8.20 13.26
C ARG A 30 -15.09 -9.31 13.94
N LYS A 31 -15.80 -10.14 13.14
CA LYS A 31 -16.57 -11.27 13.67
C LYS A 31 -15.68 -12.31 14.38
N LEU A 32 -14.51 -12.63 13.81
CA LEU A 32 -13.55 -13.56 14.43
C LEU A 32 -13.08 -13.05 15.79
N LEU A 33 -12.96 -11.74 15.96
CA LEU A 33 -12.58 -11.11 17.23
C LEU A 33 -13.77 -10.91 18.19
N GLY A 34 -14.97 -11.40 17.85
CA GLY A 34 -16.17 -11.27 18.68
C GLY A 34 -16.66 -9.81 18.83
N MET A 35 -16.24 -8.91 17.95
CA MET A 35 -16.64 -7.50 18.00
C MET A 35 -17.96 -7.27 17.25
N ASN A 36 -18.86 -6.46 17.80
CA ASN A 36 -19.96 -5.88 17.04
C ASN A 36 -19.55 -4.59 16.31
N GLN A 37 -20.41 -4.08 15.45
CA GLN A 37 -20.10 -2.87 14.66
C GLN A 37 -19.96 -1.61 15.53
N THR A 38 -20.72 -1.54 16.62
CA THR A 38 -20.63 -0.41 17.58
C THR A 38 -19.28 -0.40 18.28
N LYS A 39 -18.82 -1.57 18.78
CA LYS A 39 -17.53 -1.70 19.44
C LYS A 39 -16.37 -1.34 18.51
N LEU A 40 -16.42 -1.80 17.27
CA LEU A 40 -15.42 -1.41 16.27
C LEU A 40 -15.48 0.09 15.98
N GLY A 41 -16.67 0.65 15.77
CA GLY A 41 -16.85 2.09 15.55
C GLY A 41 -16.26 2.93 16.69
N SER A 42 -16.55 2.58 17.92
CA SER A 42 -15.98 3.27 19.10
C SER A 42 -14.46 3.21 19.14
N ALA A 43 -13.86 2.06 18.74
CA ALA A 43 -12.41 1.90 18.73
C ALA A 43 -11.69 2.77 17.69
N ILE A 44 -12.35 3.14 16.61
CA ILE A 44 -11.77 3.96 15.52
C ILE A 44 -12.45 5.34 15.35
N GLY A 45 -13.27 5.74 16.31
CA GLY A 45 -13.96 7.04 16.29
C GLY A 45 -15.03 7.18 15.18
N LEU A 46 -15.76 6.10 14.89
CA LEU A 46 -16.83 6.07 13.88
C LEU A 46 -18.16 5.59 14.45
N THR A 47 -19.25 5.94 13.77
CA THR A 47 -20.56 5.40 14.08
C THR A 47 -20.71 3.97 13.53
N PHE A 48 -21.65 3.19 14.08
CA PHE A 48 -21.92 1.85 13.58
C PHE A 48 -22.42 1.86 12.11
N GLN A 49 -23.16 2.90 11.70
CA GLN A 49 -23.60 3.05 10.31
C GLN A 49 -22.42 3.26 9.35
N GLN A 50 -21.39 3.97 9.77
CA GLN A 50 -20.18 4.16 8.95
C GLN A 50 -19.42 2.85 8.83
N VAL A 51 -19.29 2.09 9.92
CA VAL A 51 -18.69 0.74 9.89
C VAL A 51 -19.50 -0.18 8.96
N GLN A 52 -20.83 -0.14 9.04
CA GLN A 52 -21.69 -0.95 8.16
C GLN A 52 -21.48 -0.61 6.68
N LYS A 53 -21.35 0.68 6.34
CA LYS A 53 -21.07 1.12 4.97
C LYS A 53 -19.70 0.65 4.50
N TYR A 54 -18.69 0.66 5.36
CA TYR A 54 -17.37 0.10 5.05
C TYR A 54 -17.43 -1.40 4.80
N GLU A 55 -18.13 -2.16 5.65
CA GLU A 55 -18.25 -3.62 5.50
C GLU A 55 -19.00 -4.05 4.23
N ARG A 56 -19.85 -3.17 3.69
CA ARG A 56 -20.56 -3.39 2.42
C ARG A 56 -19.80 -2.87 1.20
N GLY A 57 -18.68 -2.18 1.39
CA GLY A 57 -17.97 -1.50 0.31
C GLY A 57 -18.72 -0.29 -0.27
N ALA A 58 -19.80 0.15 0.39
CA ALA A 58 -20.57 1.32 -0.02
C ALA A 58 -19.78 2.62 0.14
N ASN A 59 -18.88 2.68 1.12
CA ASN A 59 -17.95 3.77 1.35
C ASN A 59 -16.52 3.25 1.19
N ARG A 60 -15.69 4.06 0.54
CA ARG A 60 -14.25 3.81 0.43
C ARG A 60 -13.58 4.03 1.78
N ILE A 61 -12.72 3.12 2.17
CA ILE A 61 -11.91 3.23 3.39
C ILE A 61 -10.64 4.01 3.03
N SER A 62 -10.38 5.11 3.72
CA SER A 62 -9.16 5.90 3.54
C SER A 62 -7.93 5.17 4.09
N ALA A 63 -6.73 5.57 3.64
CA ALA A 63 -5.48 4.99 4.12
C ALA A 63 -5.31 5.12 5.65
N SER A 64 -5.67 6.27 6.24
CA SER A 64 -5.64 6.46 7.69
C SER A 64 -6.58 5.50 8.42
N ARG A 65 -7.78 5.26 7.88
CA ARG A 65 -8.73 4.30 8.46
C ARG A 65 -8.27 2.85 8.32
N LEU A 66 -7.61 2.50 7.22
CA LEU A 66 -6.98 1.19 7.08
C LEU A 66 -5.87 1.00 8.12
N PHE A 67 -5.10 2.05 8.39
CA PHE A 67 -4.09 2.03 9.45
C PHE A 67 -4.71 1.82 10.84
N ASP A 68 -5.75 2.59 11.20
CA ASP A 68 -6.47 2.44 12.47
C ASP A 68 -7.03 1.02 12.62
N LEU A 69 -7.66 0.49 11.57
CA LEU A 69 -8.21 -0.87 11.53
C LEU A 69 -7.12 -1.93 11.68
N SER A 70 -5.96 -1.75 11.06
CA SER A 70 -4.83 -2.67 11.18
C SER A 70 -4.35 -2.78 12.63
N ARG A 71 -4.34 -1.65 13.34
CA ARG A 71 -3.95 -1.59 14.77
C ARG A 71 -4.98 -2.24 15.67
N VAL A 72 -6.26 -1.93 15.46
CA VAL A 72 -7.37 -2.52 16.26
C VAL A 72 -7.49 -4.02 16.06
N PHE A 73 -7.24 -4.50 14.85
CA PHE A 73 -7.33 -5.93 14.50
C PHE A 73 -6.03 -6.70 14.70
N ASP A 74 -4.94 -6.02 15.00
CA ASP A 74 -3.59 -6.60 15.08
C ASP A 74 -3.24 -7.42 13.83
N VAL A 75 -3.33 -6.76 12.68
CA VAL A 75 -3.01 -7.33 11.36
C VAL A 75 -2.25 -6.31 10.51
N PRO A 76 -1.39 -6.75 9.58
CA PRO A 76 -0.77 -5.85 8.63
C PRO A 76 -1.82 -5.29 7.66
N ILE A 77 -1.57 -4.09 7.08
CA ILE A 77 -2.48 -3.48 6.09
C ILE A 77 -2.70 -4.40 4.89
N GLN A 78 -1.70 -5.17 4.50
CA GLN A 78 -1.78 -6.15 3.41
C GLN A 78 -2.92 -7.16 3.62
N PHE A 79 -3.24 -7.50 4.87
CA PHE A 79 -4.35 -8.40 5.22
C PHE A 79 -5.66 -8.04 4.52
N PHE A 80 -5.97 -6.75 4.36
CA PHE A 80 -7.23 -6.32 3.73
C PHE A 80 -7.28 -6.61 2.22
N PHE A 81 -6.14 -6.85 1.59
CA PHE A 81 -6.00 -7.11 0.16
C PHE A 81 -5.64 -8.56 -0.18
N ASP A 82 -5.33 -9.38 0.85
CA ASP A 82 -5.03 -10.80 0.66
C ASP A 82 -6.21 -11.55 0.04
N ASP A 83 -5.92 -12.62 -0.69
CA ASP A 83 -6.91 -13.49 -1.35
C ASP A 83 -7.87 -12.73 -2.29
N MET A 84 -7.44 -11.57 -2.80
CA MET A 84 -8.25 -10.82 -3.75
C MET A 84 -8.38 -11.57 -5.07
N PRO A 85 -9.62 -11.89 -5.54
CA PRO A 85 -9.81 -12.54 -6.82
C PRO A 85 -9.20 -11.72 -7.97
N LYS A 86 -8.57 -12.41 -8.94
CA LYS A 86 -7.95 -11.74 -10.10
C LYS A 86 -8.93 -10.83 -10.86
N ALA A 87 -10.19 -11.23 -10.96
CA ALA A 87 -11.24 -10.42 -11.59
C ALA A 87 -11.50 -9.10 -10.83
N VAL A 88 -11.43 -9.13 -9.49
CA VAL A 88 -11.56 -7.92 -8.65
C VAL A 88 -10.34 -7.02 -8.80
N ALA A 89 -9.14 -7.58 -8.74
CA ALA A 89 -7.91 -6.83 -8.97
C ALA A 89 -7.86 -6.20 -10.37
N ALA A 90 -8.36 -6.90 -11.39
CA ALA A 90 -8.45 -6.42 -12.77
C ALA A 90 -9.44 -5.25 -12.95
N SER A 91 -10.38 -5.03 -12.01
CA SER A 91 -11.31 -3.89 -12.06
C SER A 91 -10.64 -2.55 -11.75
N SER A 92 -9.38 -2.56 -11.32
CA SER A 92 -8.60 -1.33 -11.09
C SER A 92 -8.27 -0.65 -12.43
N PRO A 93 -8.53 0.67 -12.58
CA PRO A 93 -8.15 1.43 -13.78
C PRO A 93 -6.65 1.35 -14.11
N ALA A 94 -5.81 1.11 -13.10
CA ALA A 94 -4.38 0.92 -13.29
C ALA A 94 -4.05 -0.37 -14.06
N THR A 95 -4.93 -1.37 -14.00
CA THR A 95 -4.76 -2.65 -14.71
C THR A 95 -5.24 -2.53 -16.16
N GLU A 96 -6.28 -1.75 -16.44
CA GLU A 96 -6.79 -1.52 -17.82
C GLU A 96 -5.77 -0.82 -18.73
N LYS A 97 -4.96 0.09 -18.17
CA LYS A 97 -3.91 0.81 -18.91
C LYS A 97 -2.63 0.00 -19.15
N ARG A 98 -2.46 -1.10 -18.45
CA ARG A 98 -1.36 -2.05 -18.67
C ARG A 98 -1.80 -3.10 -19.69
N GLY A 99 -1.91 -2.71 -20.98
CA GLY A 99 -2.05 -3.67 -22.05
C GLY A 99 -0.99 -4.78 -21.90
N ARG A 100 -1.46 -6.06 -21.91
CA ARG A 100 -0.68 -7.30 -21.86
C ARG A 100 0.55 -7.26 -20.94
N ALA A 101 0.33 -7.72 -19.75
CA ALA A 101 1.28 -8.38 -18.84
C ALA A 101 2.78 -8.11 -19.09
N LYS A 102 3.28 -6.96 -18.68
CA LYS A 102 4.59 -6.94 -18.04
C LYS A 102 4.37 -7.45 -16.61
N LYS A 103 5.17 -8.47 -16.20
CA LYS A 103 5.25 -8.93 -14.82
C LYS A 103 5.11 -7.73 -13.90
N SER A 104 4.26 -7.82 -12.89
CA SER A 104 4.24 -6.81 -11.83
C SER A 104 5.70 -6.53 -11.48
N PRO A 105 6.15 -5.27 -11.43
CA PRO A 105 7.46 -5.02 -10.87
C PRO A 105 7.45 -5.73 -9.51
N SER A 106 8.33 -6.72 -9.35
CA SER A 106 8.61 -7.25 -8.04
C SER A 106 8.92 -6.01 -7.20
N TYR A 107 8.25 -5.84 -6.09
CA TYR A 107 8.64 -4.84 -5.10
C TYR A 107 10.07 -5.24 -4.70
N GLU A 108 11.05 -4.58 -5.29
CA GLU A 108 12.41 -4.69 -4.80
C GLU A 108 12.40 -4.03 -3.43
N PRO A 109 12.90 -4.72 -2.40
CA PRO A 109 13.05 -4.13 -1.08
C PRO A 109 13.71 -2.77 -1.24
N ASP A 110 13.19 -1.75 -0.56
CA ASP A 110 13.78 -0.41 -0.58
C ASP A 110 15.25 -0.53 -0.13
N PRO A 111 16.24 -0.26 -1.00
CA PRO A 111 17.65 -0.35 -0.62
C PRO A 111 17.97 0.50 0.60
N MET A 112 17.19 1.57 0.86
CA MET A 112 17.33 2.41 2.04
C MET A 112 16.84 1.75 3.33
N ALA A 113 16.07 0.66 3.25
CA ALA A 113 15.66 -0.12 4.41
C ALA A 113 16.72 -1.15 4.85
N GLU A 114 17.71 -1.43 3.98
CA GLU A 114 18.78 -2.35 4.30
C GLU A 114 19.73 -1.78 5.36
N ARG A 115 20.12 -2.63 6.32
CA ARG A 115 21.00 -2.25 7.42
C ARG A 115 22.34 -1.70 6.91
N GLU A 116 22.93 -2.35 5.94
CA GLU A 116 24.18 -1.95 5.30
C GLU A 116 24.09 -0.53 4.70
N THR A 117 23.01 -0.23 3.98
CA THR A 117 22.75 1.09 3.41
C THR A 117 22.63 2.14 4.51
N LEU A 118 21.92 1.85 5.60
CA LEU A 118 21.78 2.77 6.71
C LEU A 118 23.12 3.02 7.42
N GLU A 119 23.96 2.00 7.57
CA GLU A 119 25.31 2.13 8.15
C GLU A 119 26.20 2.99 7.24
N LEU A 120 26.16 2.77 5.92
CA LEU A 120 26.89 3.58 4.93
C LEU A 120 26.45 5.04 4.97
N VAL A 121 25.14 5.29 4.97
CA VAL A 121 24.59 6.65 5.04
C VAL A 121 25.00 7.35 6.34
N ARG A 122 24.94 6.67 7.48
CA ARG A 122 25.38 7.21 8.76
C ARG A 122 26.88 7.55 8.75
N ALA A 123 27.72 6.67 8.19
CA ALA A 123 29.15 6.92 8.05
C ALA A 123 29.44 8.12 7.14
N TYR A 124 28.73 8.21 6.02
CA TYR A 124 28.85 9.32 5.07
C TYR A 124 28.54 10.67 5.71
N TYR A 125 27.50 10.79 6.52
CA TYR A 125 27.14 12.05 7.17
C TYR A 125 28.05 12.41 8.37
N LYS A 126 28.87 11.48 8.87
CA LYS A 126 29.93 11.79 9.86
C LYS A 126 31.13 12.50 9.24
N ILE A 127 31.31 12.43 7.94
CA ILE A 127 32.37 13.14 7.23
C ILE A 127 32.00 14.62 7.20
N THR A 128 32.74 15.46 7.91
CA THR A 128 32.50 16.91 7.98
C THR A 128 32.97 17.65 6.74
N ASP A 129 34.05 17.18 6.11
CA ASP A 129 34.65 17.79 4.92
C ASP A 129 33.81 17.50 3.66
N PRO A 130 33.26 18.54 3.00
CA PRO A 130 32.43 18.38 1.80
C PRO A 130 33.22 17.82 0.60
N GLU A 131 34.54 18.09 0.53
CA GLU A 131 35.38 17.61 -0.57
C GLU A 131 35.61 16.10 -0.46
N ILE A 132 35.84 15.58 0.76
CA ILE A 132 35.96 14.15 1.00
C ILE A 132 34.63 13.44 0.68
N ARG A 133 33.49 14.03 1.06
CA ARG A 133 32.17 13.46 0.70
C ARG A 133 31.95 13.43 -0.80
N ARG A 134 32.41 14.44 -1.53
CA ARG A 134 32.32 14.48 -2.99
C ARG A 134 33.13 13.34 -3.62
N ARG A 135 34.37 13.19 -3.24
CA ARG A 135 35.27 12.13 -3.75
C ARG A 135 34.76 10.73 -3.45
N LEU A 136 34.24 10.51 -2.24
CA LEU A 136 33.65 9.22 -1.87
C LEU A 136 32.44 8.87 -2.75
N ARG A 137 31.57 9.84 -3.04
CA ARG A 137 30.41 9.66 -3.92
C ARG A 137 30.84 9.39 -5.36
N GLU A 138 31.87 10.05 -5.88
CA GLU A 138 32.41 9.83 -7.20
C GLU A 138 33.05 8.43 -7.31
N LEU A 139 33.78 8.00 -6.29
CA LEU A 139 34.35 6.66 -6.20
C LEU A 139 33.24 5.59 -6.22
N ALA A 140 32.21 5.73 -5.40
CA ALA A 140 31.09 4.80 -5.35
C ALA A 140 30.39 4.68 -6.72
N LYS A 141 30.21 5.81 -7.43
CA LYS A 141 29.64 5.80 -8.78
C LYS A 141 30.54 5.08 -9.78
N ALA A 142 31.85 5.30 -9.73
CA ALA A 142 32.80 4.66 -10.64
C ALA A 142 32.83 3.16 -10.49
N ILE A 143 32.83 2.67 -9.24
CA ILE A 143 32.77 1.23 -8.93
C ILE A 143 31.45 0.62 -9.40
N GLY A 144 30.31 1.29 -9.16
CA GLY A 144 29.01 0.80 -9.57
C GLY A 144 28.85 0.67 -11.09
N VAL A 145 29.46 1.58 -11.86
CA VAL A 145 29.46 1.48 -13.33
C VAL A 145 30.36 0.34 -13.82
N GLY A 146 31.50 0.07 -13.15
CA GLY A 146 32.39 -1.05 -13.48
C GLY A 146 31.73 -2.41 -13.26
N ALA A 147 31.03 -2.58 -12.15
CA ALA A 147 30.34 -3.82 -11.80
C ALA A 147 29.17 -4.18 -12.76
N SER A 148 28.60 -3.20 -13.44
CA SER A 148 27.48 -3.45 -14.40
C SER A 148 27.95 -3.87 -15.80
N LYS A 149 29.25 -3.92 -16.08
CA LYS A 149 29.78 -4.33 -17.39
C LYS A 149 30.20 -5.79 -17.46
N ASP A 150 30.27 -6.48 -16.32
CA ASP A 150 30.74 -7.88 -16.22
C ASP A 150 29.59 -8.87 -15.92
N SER A 151 28.32 -8.49 -16.18
CA SER A 151 27.13 -9.36 -15.98
C SER A 151 26.41 -9.66 -17.28
#